data_88e9a98f453c624bfa0013758fbd7bed
#
_entry.id   88e9a98f453c624bfa0013758fbd7bed
#
_cell.length_a   1.000
_cell.length_b   1.000
_cell.length_c   1.000
_cell.angle_alpha   90.00
_cell.angle_beta   90.00
_cell.angle_gamma   90.00
#
_symmetry.space_group_name_H-M   'P 1'
#
loop_
_entity.id
_entity.type
_entity.pdbx_description
1 polymer ?
#
loop_
_entity_poly.entity_id
_entity_poly.type
_entity_poly.pdbx_seq_one_letter_code
_entity_poly.pdbx_strand_id
1 'polypeptide(L)' 'MASYPPGPQKMKIDYNIDRGTYDAFAKTCSRKGLAPQVVIEKLMAKFNQTGQV' A
#
# COMPACT_ATOMS: atom_id res chain seq x y z
N MET A 1 10.51 4.53 -23.63
CA MET A 1 10.26 4.28 -22.52
C MET A 1 9.39 3.21 -22.41
N ALA A 2 9.60 2.50 -21.62
CA ALA A 2 8.82 1.46 -21.47
C ALA A 2 7.67 1.89 -20.96
N SER A 3 6.73 1.72 -21.54
CA SER A 3 5.60 2.00 -20.96
C SER A 3 5.05 0.79 -20.47
N TYR A 4 4.52 0.83 -19.35
CA TYR A 4 3.80 -0.26 -18.85
C TYR A 4 2.55 -0.39 -19.60
N PRO A 5 2.10 -1.57 -19.82
CA PRO A 5 0.79 -1.75 -20.40
C PRO A 5 -0.21 -1.11 -19.49
N PRO A 6 -1.23 -0.60 -20.02
CA PRO A 6 -2.22 0.03 -19.20
C PRO A 6 -2.88 -0.94 -18.27
N GLY A 7 -2.78 -2.14 -18.50
CA GLY A 7 -3.36 -3.07 -17.57
C GLY A 7 -2.59 -3.09 -16.30
N PRO A 8 -3.17 -3.58 -15.26
CA PRO A 8 -2.52 -3.64 -13.98
C PRO A 8 -1.43 -4.68 -14.00
N GLN A 9 -0.32 -4.27 -13.52
CA GLN A 9 0.77 -5.19 -13.25
C GLN A 9 0.75 -5.46 -11.77
N LYS A 10 -0.33 -6.01 -11.29
CA LYS A 10 -0.50 -6.22 -9.87
C LYS A 10 -0.17 -7.64 -9.49
N MET A 11 0.31 -7.82 -8.30
CA MET A 11 0.58 -9.15 -7.79
C MET A 11 0.06 -9.27 -6.38
N LYS A 12 -0.26 -10.45 -5.98
CA LYS A 12 -0.65 -10.70 -4.62
C LYS A 12 0.57 -10.94 -3.79
N ILE A 13 0.54 -10.43 -2.58
CA ILE A 13 1.64 -10.58 -1.65
C ILE A 13 1.09 -11.03 -0.32
N ASP A 14 1.72 -12.05 0.25
CA ASP A 14 1.32 -12.54 1.55
C ASP A 14 2.39 -12.25 2.57
N TYR A 15 2.04 -11.48 3.59
CA TYR A 15 2.93 -11.20 4.69
C TYR A 15 2.17 -11.36 5.98
N ASN A 16 2.87 -11.77 7.01
CA ASN A 16 2.30 -11.77 8.34
C ASN A 16 2.56 -10.42 8.96
N ILE A 17 1.50 -9.70 9.29
CA ILE A 17 1.60 -8.36 9.83
C ILE A 17 0.93 -8.33 11.17
N ASP A 18 1.49 -7.55 12.09
CA ASP A 18 0.90 -7.40 13.41
C ASP A 18 -0.56 -7.01 13.29
N ARG A 19 -1.41 -7.77 13.94
CA ARG A 19 -2.83 -7.58 13.77
C ARG A 19 -3.31 -6.23 14.29
N GLY A 20 -2.81 -5.83 15.45
CA GLY A 20 -3.22 -4.55 16.01
C GLY A 20 -2.85 -3.39 15.12
N THR A 21 -1.65 -3.47 14.56
CA THR A 21 -1.19 -2.43 13.65
C THR A 21 -2.08 -2.37 12.41
N TYR A 22 -2.40 -3.52 11.86
CA TYR A 22 -3.23 -3.55 10.68
C TYR A 22 -4.64 -3.03 10.96
N ASP A 23 -5.21 -3.45 12.09
CA ASP A 23 -6.56 -3.02 12.42
C ASP A 23 -6.63 -1.51 12.57
N ALA A 24 -5.66 -0.92 13.24
CA ALA A 24 -5.63 0.54 13.40
C ALA A 24 -5.46 1.22 12.04
N PHE A 25 -4.61 0.65 11.20
CA PHE A 25 -4.39 1.18 9.87
C PHE A 25 -5.68 1.14 9.05
N ALA A 26 -6.39 0.02 9.10
CA ALA A 26 -7.61 -0.11 8.33
C ALA A 26 -8.69 0.87 8.80
N LYS A 27 -8.77 1.08 10.12
CA LYS A 27 -9.72 2.04 10.63
C LYS A 27 -9.39 3.46 10.18
N THR A 28 -8.12 3.80 10.20
CA THR A 28 -7.71 5.12 9.75
C THR A 28 -8.03 5.32 8.28
N CYS A 29 -7.78 4.32 7.47
CA CYS A 29 -8.13 4.40 6.05
C CYS A 29 -9.62 4.61 5.87
N SER A 30 -10.41 3.88 6.63
CA SER A 30 -11.86 3.99 6.52
C SER A 30 -12.34 5.39 6.89
N ARG A 31 -11.78 5.96 7.95
CA ARG A 31 -12.17 7.30 8.35
C ARG A 31 -11.83 8.35 7.30
N LYS A 32 -10.77 8.11 6.55
CA LYS A 32 -10.37 9.06 5.52
C LYS A 32 -10.94 8.71 4.16
N GLY A 33 -11.73 7.67 4.08
CA GLY A 33 -12.31 7.28 2.81
C GLY A 33 -11.32 6.74 1.82
N LEU A 34 -10.27 6.08 2.31
CA LEU A 34 -9.22 5.55 1.45
C LEU A 34 -9.25 4.03 1.48
N ALA A 35 -8.94 3.42 0.37
CA ALA A 35 -8.80 1.98 0.32
C ALA A 35 -7.44 1.59 0.87
N PRO A 36 -7.37 0.62 1.78
CA PRO A 36 -6.08 0.24 2.36
C PRO A 36 -5.05 -0.14 1.31
N GLN A 37 -5.45 -0.80 0.26
CA GLN A 37 -4.53 -1.20 -0.79
C GLN A 37 -3.86 0.00 -1.44
N VAL A 38 -4.62 1.06 -1.66
CA VAL A 38 -4.08 2.25 -2.27
C VAL A 38 -3.07 2.92 -1.36
N VAL A 39 -3.40 2.98 -0.06
CA VAL A 39 -2.50 3.60 0.89
C VAL A 39 -1.21 2.80 0.99
N ILE A 40 -1.30 1.48 1.00
CA ILE A 40 -0.13 0.64 1.07
C ILE A 40 0.79 0.88 -0.12
N GLU A 41 0.22 0.98 -1.32
CA GLU A 41 1.03 1.23 -2.49
C GLU A 41 1.72 2.59 -2.41
N LYS A 42 1.02 3.58 -1.89
CA LYS A 42 1.62 4.90 -1.74
C LYS A 42 2.74 4.91 -0.72
N LEU A 43 2.57 4.18 0.35
CA LEU A 43 3.62 4.07 1.35
C LEU A 43 4.85 3.37 0.79
N MET A 44 4.63 2.33 0.01
CA MET A 44 5.73 1.65 -0.63
C MET A 44 6.48 2.57 -1.59
N ALA A 45 5.74 3.32 -2.38
CA ALA A 45 6.37 4.23 -3.32
C ALA A 45 7.17 5.29 -2.60
N LYS A 46 6.63 5.80 -1.50
CA LYS A 46 7.35 6.81 -0.74
C LYS A 46 8.61 6.23 -0.13
N PHE A 47 8.54 5.02 0.41
CA PHE A 47 9.70 4.38 0.98
C PHE A 47 10.76 4.17 -0.10
N ASN A 48 10.35 3.80 -1.30
CA ASN A 48 11.30 3.63 -2.40
C ASN A 48 12.04 4.91 -2.71
N GLN A 49 11.37 6.05 -2.57
CA GLN A 49 12.00 7.33 -2.84
C GLN A 49 12.95 7.76 -1.75
N THR A 50 12.54 7.57 -0.51
CA THR A 50 13.30 8.11 0.61
C THR A 50 14.17 7.11 1.30
N GLY A 51 13.82 5.84 1.24
CA GLY A 51 14.56 4.82 1.96
C GLY A 51 14.40 4.91 3.46
N GLN A 52 13.39 5.63 3.92
CA GLN A 52 13.21 5.79 5.35
C GLN A 52 11.81 5.39 5.76
N VAL A 53 11.74 4.82 6.92
CA VAL A 53 10.45 4.38 7.43
C VAL A 53 10.19 4.92 8.82
#